data_adcd6210e5bb5e870e6cc24fa8f289ab
#
_entry.id   adcd6210e5bb5e870e6cc24fa8f289ab
#
_cell.length_a   1.000
_cell.length_b   1.000
_cell.length_c   1.000
_cell.angle_alpha   90.00
_cell.angle_beta   90.00
_cell.angle_gamma   90.00
#
_symmetry.space_group_name_H-M   'P 1'
#
loop_
_entity.id
_entity.type
_entity.pdbx_description
1 polymer ?
#
loop_
_entity_poly.entity_id
_entity_poly.type
_entity_poly.pdbx_seq_one_letter_code
_entity_poly.pdbx_strand_id
1 'polypeptide(L)'
;MANLINLEQVSKTYGLKTLLDGVSLGVQSGDRIGIVGVNGGGKTTLLEVLTGIEPPDAGRVSHTSDLRMAVVTQRFDLPDELTIAQVIIEPLELETYEWASNAKVRDVLGGLGIVDLGLDTPVGSLSGGERRRVNLAAALVQDLDLVVLD
;
A
#
# COMPACT_ATOMS: atom_id res chain seq x y z
N MET A 1 -10.73 -18.09 8.76
CA MET A 1 -9.99 -16.90 8.31
C MET A 1 -11.00 -15.79 8.03
N ALA A 2 -10.68 -14.56 8.39
CA ALA A 2 -11.60 -13.45 8.20
C ALA A 2 -11.59 -13.01 6.72
N ASN A 3 -12.77 -12.75 6.18
CA ASN A 3 -12.94 -12.14 4.87
C ASN A 3 -12.72 -10.62 5.02
N LEU A 4 -11.74 -10.08 4.34
CA LEU A 4 -11.36 -8.67 4.43
C LEU A 4 -12.07 -7.83 3.38
N ILE A 5 -12.05 -8.27 2.11
CA ILE A 5 -12.67 -7.58 0.99
C ILE A 5 -13.37 -8.62 0.10
N ASN A 6 -14.53 -8.24 -0.43
CA ASN A 6 -15.25 -9.05 -1.38
C ASN A 6 -15.73 -8.22 -2.57
N LEU A 7 -15.37 -8.64 -3.78
CA LEU A 7 -15.87 -8.11 -5.05
C LEU A 7 -16.89 -9.09 -5.60
N GLU A 8 -18.07 -8.60 -5.97
CA GLU A 8 -19.16 -9.40 -6.54
C GLU A 8 -19.56 -8.84 -7.89
N GLN A 9 -19.24 -9.56 -8.96
CA GLN A 9 -19.62 -9.25 -10.35
C GLN A 9 -19.27 -7.78 -10.73
N VAL A 10 -18.07 -7.35 -10.38
CA VAL A 10 -17.62 -5.97 -10.58
C VAL A 10 -17.25 -5.73 -12.03
N SER A 11 -17.77 -4.66 -12.61
CA SER A 11 -17.42 -4.19 -13.94
C SER A 11 -17.00 -2.73 -13.90
N LYS A 12 -16.04 -2.35 -14.74
CA LYS A 12 -15.52 -0.99 -14.88
C LYS A 12 -15.09 -0.73 -16.31
N THR A 13 -15.59 0.36 -16.86
CA THR A 13 -15.33 0.78 -18.24
C THR A 13 -14.81 2.22 -18.26
N TYR A 14 -13.80 2.48 -19.08
CA TYR A 14 -13.30 3.82 -19.37
C TYR A 14 -13.47 4.11 -20.86
N GLY A 15 -14.34 5.06 -21.19
CA GLY A 15 -14.71 5.35 -22.57
C GLY A 15 -15.34 4.13 -23.23
N LEU A 16 -14.71 3.62 -24.28
CA LEU A 16 -15.16 2.42 -25.01
C LEU A 16 -14.48 1.14 -24.55
N LYS A 17 -13.53 1.23 -23.61
CA LYS A 17 -12.74 0.09 -23.16
C LYS A 17 -13.24 -0.43 -21.81
N THR A 18 -13.73 -1.67 -21.83
CA THR A 18 -14.06 -2.40 -20.59
C THR A 18 -12.79 -3.00 -20.01
N LEU A 19 -12.42 -2.57 -18.80
CA LEU A 19 -11.23 -3.05 -18.10
C LEU A 19 -11.55 -4.19 -17.13
N LEU A 20 -12.72 -4.15 -16.48
CA LEU A 20 -13.21 -5.21 -15.61
C LEU A 20 -14.59 -5.62 -16.09
N ASP A 21 -14.81 -6.92 -16.21
CA ASP A 21 -16.08 -7.47 -16.71
C ASP A 21 -16.53 -8.63 -15.81
N GLY A 22 -17.46 -8.32 -14.90
CA GLY A 22 -18.05 -9.31 -14.00
C GLY A 22 -17.04 -9.98 -13.07
N VAL A 23 -16.03 -9.26 -12.58
CA VAL A 23 -14.98 -9.78 -11.73
C VAL A 23 -15.50 -10.07 -10.33
N SER A 24 -15.27 -11.28 -9.85
CA SER A 24 -15.52 -11.67 -8.46
C SER A 24 -14.23 -12.13 -7.81
N LEU A 25 -13.92 -11.57 -6.64
CA LEU A 25 -12.69 -11.85 -5.91
C LEU A 25 -12.93 -11.66 -4.43
N GLY A 26 -12.53 -12.64 -3.62
CA GLY A 26 -12.47 -12.52 -2.17
C GLY A 26 -11.02 -12.42 -1.70
N VAL A 27 -10.77 -11.52 -0.74
CA VAL A 27 -9.48 -11.39 -0.07
C VAL A 27 -9.67 -11.72 1.39
N GLN A 28 -8.96 -12.73 1.87
CA GLN A 28 -9.04 -13.22 3.24
C GLN A 28 -7.77 -12.90 4.02
N SER A 29 -7.90 -12.89 5.33
CA SER A 29 -6.73 -12.78 6.21
C SER A 29 -5.73 -13.90 5.93
N GLY A 30 -4.45 -13.53 5.75
CA GLY A 30 -3.36 -14.46 5.43
C GLY A 30 -3.15 -14.73 3.96
N ASP A 31 -4.03 -14.25 3.08
CA ASP A 31 -3.86 -14.40 1.63
C ASP A 31 -2.63 -13.63 1.11
N ARG A 32 -2.01 -14.20 0.08
CA ARG A 32 -0.98 -13.55 -0.72
C ARG A 32 -1.36 -13.67 -2.19
N ILE A 33 -1.89 -12.60 -2.75
CA ILE A 33 -2.47 -12.60 -4.09
C ILE A 33 -1.60 -11.78 -5.03
N GLY A 34 -1.13 -12.40 -6.12
CA GLY A 34 -0.44 -11.72 -7.21
C GLY A 34 -1.37 -11.50 -8.40
N ILE A 35 -1.39 -10.26 -8.91
CA ILE A 35 -2.18 -9.90 -10.09
C ILE A 35 -1.22 -9.75 -11.26
N VAL A 36 -1.42 -10.55 -12.29
CA VAL A 36 -0.57 -10.57 -13.49
C VAL A 36 -1.39 -10.26 -14.74
N GLY A 37 -0.75 -9.63 -15.69
CA GLY A 37 -1.39 -9.28 -16.96
C GLY A 37 -0.56 -8.25 -17.74
N VAL A 38 -0.97 -7.99 -18.96
CA VAL A 38 -0.33 -6.98 -19.81
C VAL A 38 -0.56 -5.57 -19.26
N ASN A 39 0.36 -4.64 -19.54
CA ASN A 39 0.18 -3.23 -19.19
C ASN A 39 -1.07 -2.66 -19.89
N GLY A 40 -1.87 -1.90 -19.14
CA GLY A 40 -3.15 -1.39 -19.61
C GLY A 40 -4.28 -2.43 -19.63
N GLY A 41 -4.06 -3.60 -19.01
CA GLY A 41 -5.06 -4.69 -18.90
C GLY A 41 -6.02 -4.57 -17.73
N GLY A 42 -5.96 -3.48 -16.95
CA GLY A 42 -6.88 -3.23 -15.85
C GLY A 42 -6.37 -3.64 -14.47
N LYS A 43 -5.08 -3.98 -14.31
CA LYS A 43 -4.51 -4.33 -12.99
C LYS A 43 -4.64 -3.20 -11.98
N THR A 44 -4.19 -2.00 -12.34
CA THR A 44 -4.33 -0.81 -11.50
C THR A 44 -5.80 -0.50 -11.22
N THR A 45 -6.65 -0.58 -12.24
CA THR A 45 -8.10 -0.36 -12.08
C THR A 45 -8.72 -1.36 -11.10
N LEU A 46 -8.34 -2.64 -11.18
CA LEU A 46 -8.81 -3.65 -10.24
C LEU A 46 -8.39 -3.29 -8.79
N LEU A 47 -7.14 -2.87 -8.59
CA LEU A 47 -6.66 -2.46 -7.27
C LEU A 47 -7.38 -1.20 -6.77
N GLU A 48 -7.62 -0.22 -7.63
CA GLU A 48 -8.35 0.99 -7.27
C GLU A 48 -9.81 0.71 -6.87
N VAL A 49 -10.49 -0.19 -7.59
CA VAL A 49 -11.85 -0.61 -7.26
C VAL A 49 -11.86 -1.44 -5.98
N LEU A 50 -10.93 -2.38 -5.83
CA LEU A 50 -10.79 -3.22 -4.64
C LEU A 50 -10.56 -2.38 -3.38
N THR A 51 -9.76 -1.34 -3.47
CA THR A 51 -9.42 -0.48 -2.33
C THR A 51 -10.45 0.63 -2.07
N GLY A 52 -11.41 0.81 -2.96
CA GLY A 52 -12.44 1.84 -2.85
C GLY A 52 -12.01 3.23 -3.33
N ILE A 53 -10.84 3.35 -3.95
CA ILE A 53 -10.38 4.61 -4.58
C ILE A 53 -11.31 4.98 -5.74
N GLU A 54 -11.69 3.97 -6.54
CA GLU A 54 -12.64 4.14 -7.64
C GLU A 54 -13.89 3.28 -7.40
N PRO A 55 -15.11 3.82 -7.62
CA PRO A 55 -16.32 3.02 -7.54
C PRO A 55 -16.44 2.10 -8.77
N PRO A 56 -17.03 0.90 -8.64
CA PRO A 56 -17.36 0.08 -9.81
C PRO A 56 -18.53 0.71 -10.59
N ASP A 57 -18.60 0.43 -11.90
CA ASP A 57 -19.77 0.80 -12.72
C ASP A 57 -20.94 -0.16 -12.50
N ALA A 58 -20.65 -1.41 -12.20
CA ALA A 58 -21.62 -2.43 -11.86
C ALA A 58 -20.99 -3.41 -10.85
N GLY A 59 -21.84 -4.15 -10.15
CA GLY A 59 -21.42 -5.08 -9.11
C GLY A 59 -21.27 -4.39 -7.76
N ARG A 60 -20.69 -5.10 -6.81
CA ARG A 60 -20.55 -4.64 -5.43
C ARG A 60 -19.16 -4.91 -4.87
N VAL A 61 -18.63 -3.94 -4.14
CA VAL A 61 -17.40 -4.08 -3.34
C VAL A 61 -17.79 -3.92 -1.88
N SER A 62 -17.38 -4.85 -1.05
CA SER A 62 -17.59 -4.78 0.40
C SER A 62 -16.28 -4.98 1.15
N HIS A 63 -16.08 -4.16 2.18
CA HIS A 63 -14.96 -4.25 3.10
C HIS A 63 -15.47 -4.68 4.48
N THR A 64 -14.65 -5.43 5.20
CA THR A 64 -14.94 -5.69 6.61
C THR A 64 -14.89 -4.39 7.41
N SER A 65 -15.65 -4.32 8.51
CA SER A 65 -15.62 -3.15 9.40
C SER A 65 -14.21 -2.94 9.96
N ASP A 66 -13.83 -1.67 10.07
CA ASP A 66 -12.54 -1.24 10.64
C ASP A 66 -11.30 -1.82 9.94
N LEU A 67 -11.42 -2.13 8.64
CA LEU A 67 -10.30 -2.63 7.85
C LEU A 67 -9.14 -1.61 7.82
N ARG A 68 -8.00 -2.00 8.38
CA ARG A 68 -6.77 -1.22 8.34
C ARG A 68 -5.99 -1.61 7.11
N MET A 69 -5.96 -0.73 6.12
CA MET A 69 -5.37 -1.00 4.81
C MET A 69 -4.43 0.13 4.41
N ALA A 70 -3.29 -0.22 3.83
CA ALA A 70 -2.42 0.71 3.14
C ALA A 70 -2.29 0.34 1.67
N VAL A 71 -2.26 1.37 0.82
CA VAL A 71 -2.04 1.25 -0.61
C VAL A 71 -0.71 1.90 -0.95
N VAL A 72 0.23 1.12 -1.45
CA VAL A 72 1.53 1.60 -1.88
C VAL A 72 1.54 1.64 -3.41
N THR A 73 1.46 2.85 -3.96
CA THR A 73 1.44 3.07 -5.40
C THR A 73 2.82 3.41 -5.94
N GLN A 74 3.00 3.29 -7.25
CA GLN A 74 4.23 3.71 -7.93
C GLN A 74 4.42 5.23 -7.90
N ARG A 75 3.32 6.00 -7.81
CA ARG A 75 3.33 7.44 -7.66
C ARG A 75 3.00 7.79 -6.22
N PHE A 76 3.96 8.37 -5.54
CA PHE A 76 3.77 8.90 -4.20
C PHE A 76 4.55 10.21 -4.09
N ASP A 77 3.91 11.19 -3.51
CA ASP A 77 4.53 12.49 -3.23
C ASP A 77 4.88 12.54 -1.75
N LEU A 78 6.19 12.48 -1.49
CA LEU A 78 6.73 12.80 -0.17
C LEU A 78 7.33 14.19 -0.24
N PRO A 79 6.97 15.11 0.67
CA PRO A 79 7.59 16.43 0.73
C PRO A 79 9.10 16.28 0.90
N ASP A 80 9.87 16.95 0.01
CA ASP A 80 11.32 16.80 -0.09
C ASP A 80 12.06 17.17 1.19
N GLU A 81 11.48 18.07 1.97
CA GLU A 81 12.04 18.58 3.24
C GLU A 81 11.90 17.62 4.42
N LEU A 82 10.99 16.66 4.35
CA LEU A 82 10.83 15.69 5.44
C LEU A 82 12.00 14.73 5.52
N THR A 83 12.39 14.39 6.74
CA THR A 83 13.37 13.33 6.96
C THR A 83 12.72 11.94 6.91
N ILE A 84 13.52 10.91 6.74
CA ILE A 84 13.05 9.52 6.79
C ILE A 84 12.34 9.23 8.11
N ALA A 85 12.89 9.71 9.23
CA ALA A 85 12.26 9.55 10.55
C ALA A 85 10.87 10.21 10.62
N GLN A 86 10.71 11.38 10.05
CA GLN A 86 9.42 12.08 10.01
C GLN A 86 8.38 11.33 9.16
N VAL A 87 8.81 10.64 8.11
CA VAL A 87 7.91 9.88 7.25
C VAL A 87 7.50 8.54 7.88
N ILE A 88 8.43 7.85 8.53
CA ILE A 88 8.22 6.46 8.98
C ILE A 88 7.88 6.37 10.47
N ILE A 89 8.60 7.09 11.32
CA ILE A 89 8.56 6.92 12.78
C ILE A 89 7.57 7.86 13.45
N GLU A 90 7.56 9.12 13.05
CA GLU A 90 6.69 10.13 13.67
C GLU A 90 5.20 9.77 13.61
N PRO A 91 4.66 9.21 12.50
CA PRO A 91 3.26 8.78 12.45
C PRO A 91 2.90 7.65 13.42
N LEU A 92 3.89 6.95 13.97
CA LEU A 92 3.69 5.90 14.98
C LEU A 92 3.61 6.45 16.41
N GLU A 93 3.75 7.77 16.56
CA GLU A 93 3.81 8.44 17.87
C GLU A 93 4.99 7.95 18.74
N LEU A 94 6.06 7.48 18.10
CA LEU A 94 7.31 7.08 18.72
C LEU A 94 8.34 8.20 18.61
N GLU A 95 9.16 8.38 19.65
CA GLU A 95 10.36 9.20 19.55
C GLU A 95 11.37 8.54 18.61
N THR A 96 12.13 9.34 17.87
CA THR A 96 13.07 8.84 16.87
C THR A 96 14.07 7.82 17.45
N TYR A 97 14.45 7.98 18.71
CA TYR A 97 15.40 7.06 19.37
C TYR A 97 14.75 5.76 19.85
N GLU A 98 13.41 5.69 19.89
CA GLU A 98 12.68 4.51 20.38
C GLU A 98 12.48 3.43 19.32
N TRP A 99 12.71 3.74 18.05
CA TRP A 99 12.44 2.80 16.95
C TRP A 99 13.17 1.47 17.09
N ALA A 100 14.40 1.50 17.61
CA ALA A 100 15.22 0.29 17.75
C ALA A 100 14.70 -0.69 18.82
N SER A 101 13.88 -0.21 19.75
CA SER A 101 13.24 -1.04 20.77
C SER A 101 11.96 -1.72 20.26
N ASN A 102 11.37 -1.20 19.19
CA ASN A 102 10.21 -1.80 18.55
C ASN A 102 10.67 -2.85 17.52
N ALA A 103 10.43 -4.13 17.81
CA ALA A 103 10.90 -5.23 16.97
C ALA A 103 10.41 -5.15 15.53
N LYS A 104 9.14 -4.81 15.32
CA LYS A 104 8.54 -4.69 13.99
C LYS A 104 9.19 -3.56 13.18
N VAL A 105 9.34 -2.39 13.78
CA VAL A 105 9.98 -1.23 13.13
C VAL A 105 11.43 -1.57 12.79
N ARG A 106 12.16 -2.12 13.73
CA ARG A 106 13.57 -2.52 13.52
C ARG A 106 13.70 -3.52 12.36
N ASP A 107 12.86 -4.53 12.31
CA ASP A 107 12.90 -5.56 11.27
C ASP A 107 12.56 -5.00 9.89
N VAL A 108 11.57 -4.12 9.79
CA VAL A 108 11.20 -3.45 8.53
C VAL A 108 12.32 -2.52 8.06
N LEU A 109 12.84 -1.67 8.93
CA LEU A 109 13.90 -0.72 8.57
C LEU A 109 15.19 -1.45 8.20
N GLY A 110 15.54 -2.50 8.92
CA GLY A 110 16.71 -3.35 8.61
C GLY A 110 16.53 -4.11 7.29
N GLY A 111 15.40 -4.74 7.10
CA GLY A 111 15.09 -5.54 5.89
C GLY A 111 15.04 -4.72 4.60
N LEU A 112 14.64 -3.46 4.68
CA LEU A 112 14.59 -2.54 3.53
C LEU A 112 15.85 -1.68 3.38
N GLY A 113 16.85 -1.83 4.24
CA GLY A 113 18.08 -1.06 4.19
C GLY A 113 17.90 0.44 4.49
N ILE A 114 16.86 0.79 5.25
CA ILE A 114 16.55 2.18 5.60
C ILE A 114 17.56 2.75 6.58
N VAL A 115 18.04 1.94 7.51
CA VAL A 115 19.01 2.37 8.52
C VAL A 115 20.29 2.90 7.87
N ASP A 116 20.73 2.26 6.79
CA ASP A 116 21.94 2.67 6.05
C ASP A 116 21.78 4.01 5.33
N LEU A 117 20.56 4.42 5.04
CA LEU A 117 20.27 5.73 4.44
C LEU A 117 20.39 6.87 5.45
N GLY A 118 20.25 6.58 6.74
CA GLY A 118 20.25 7.55 7.82
C GLY A 118 18.87 8.18 8.05
N LEU A 119 18.36 8.04 9.27
CA LEU A 119 17.00 8.50 9.62
C LEU A 119 16.82 10.02 9.53
N ASP A 120 17.90 10.79 9.64
CA ASP A 120 17.89 12.26 9.51
C ASP A 120 18.03 12.73 8.06
N THR A 121 18.15 11.82 7.12
CA THR A 121 18.31 12.14 5.69
C THR A 121 17.00 12.68 5.13
N PRO A 122 17.00 13.86 4.46
CA PRO A 122 15.83 14.38 3.78
C PRO A 122 15.43 13.47 2.61
N VAL A 123 14.14 13.19 2.46
CA VAL A 123 13.66 12.31 1.39
C VAL A 123 13.90 12.87 0.00
N GLY A 124 14.02 14.19 -0.14
CA GLY A 124 14.35 14.85 -1.40
C GLY A 124 15.73 14.51 -1.95
N SER A 125 16.68 14.11 -1.08
CA SER A 125 18.03 13.69 -1.49
C SER A 125 18.12 12.22 -1.93
N LEU A 126 17.06 11.45 -1.79
CA LEU A 126 17.04 10.03 -2.10
C LEU A 126 16.81 9.77 -3.59
N SER A 127 17.37 8.66 -4.08
CA SER A 127 17.02 8.13 -5.41
C SER A 127 15.55 7.67 -5.45
N GLY A 128 15.00 7.46 -6.65
CA GLY A 128 13.65 6.96 -6.81
C GLY A 128 13.42 5.61 -6.13
N GLY A 129 14.39 4.69 -6.23
CA GLY A 129 14.33 3.39 -5.56
C GLY A 129 14.40 3.48 -4.04
N GLU A 130 15.22 4.39 -3.52
CA GLU A 130 15.32 4.66 -2.09
C GLU A 130 14.03 5.28 -1.54
N ARG A 131 13.45 6.23 -2.27
CA ARG A 131 12.14 6.81 -1.91
C ARG A 131 11.03 5.76 -1.87
N ARG A 132 11.02 4.84 -2.83
CA ARG A 132 10.06 3.72 -2.83
C ARG A 132 10.21 2.82 -1.61
N ARG A 133 11.45 2.52 -1.22
CA ARG A 133 11.71 1.75 0.00
C ARG A 133 11.23 2.46 1.26
N VAL A 134 11.42 3.77 1.33
CA VAL A 134 10.92 4.60 2.44
C VAL A 134 9.39 4.57 2.48
N ASN A 135 8.73 4.74 1.36
CA ASN A 135 7.27 4.67 1.28
C ASN A 135 6.72 3.30 1.68
N LEU A 136 7.36 2.23 1.21
CA LEU A 136 7.00 0.87 1.59
C LEU A 136 7.20 0.63 3.09
N ALA A 137 8.32 1.10 3.65
CA ALA A 137 8.59 1.00 5.09
C ALA A 137 7.53 1.73 5.92
N ALA A 138 7.13 2.93 5.50
CA ALA A 138 6.09 3.70 6.17
C ALA A 138 4.75 2.95 6.26
N ALA A 139 4.41 2.17 5.24
CA ALA A 139 3.24 1.31 5.25
C ALA A 139 3.44 0.08 6.16
N LEU A 140 4.55 -0.62 6.02
CA LEU A 140 4.78 -1.91 6.69
C LEU A 140 5.01 -1.80 8.21
N VAL A 141 5.43 -0.65 8.72
CA VAL A 141 5.60 -0.45 10.18
C VAL A 141 4.25 -0.25 10.89
N GLN A 142 3.19 0.05 10.16
CA GLN A 142 1.85 0.20 10.72
C GLN A 142 1.23 -1.15 11.05
N ASP A 143 0.25 -1.13 11.94
CA ASP A 143 -0.55 -2.31 12.24
C ASP A 143 -1.70 -2.41 11.24
N LEU A 144 -1.51 -3.20 10.20
CA LEU A 144 -2.41 -3.31 9.06
C LEU A 144 -2.97 -4.74 8.92
N ASP A 145 -4.20 -4.82 8.42
CA ASP A 145 -4.84 -6.08 8.02
C ASP A 145 -4.52 -6.44 6.57
N LEU A 146 -4.29 -5.41 5.73
CA LEU A 146 -4.03 -5.58 4.30
C LEU A 146 -3.06 -4.51 3.78
N VAL A 147 -2.10 -4.96 2.97
CA VAL A 147 -1.24 -4.06 2.18
C VAL A 147 -1.47 -4.36 0.70
N VAL A 148 -1.76 -3.32 -0.07
CA VAL A 148 -1.92 -3.38 -1.52
C VAL A 148 -0.73 -2.71 -2.18
N LEU A 149 -0.04 -3.44 -3.04
CA LEU A 149 1.15 -2.96 -3.76
C LEU A 149 0.84 -2.84 -5.25
N ASP A 150 0.92 -1.64 -5.78
CA ASP A 150 0.75 -1.39 -7.22
C ASP A 150 2.06 -0.94 -7.89
#